data_f203b55156b89cbbc8bf7917a3ec9d6c
#
_entry.id   f203b55156b89cbbc8bf7917a3ec9d6c
#
_cell.length_a   1.000
_cell.length_b   1.000
_cell.length_c   1.000
_cell.angle_alpha   90.00
_cell.angle_beta   90.00
_cell.angle_gamma   90.00
#
_symmetry.space_group_name_H-M   'P 1'
#
loop_
_entity.id
_entity.type
_entity.pdbx_description
1 polymer ?
#
loop_
_entity_poly.entity_id
_entity_poly.type
_entity_poly.pdbx_seq_one_letter_code
_entity_poly.pdbx_strand_id
1 'polypeptide(L)'
;SVGMVHHAVTGWMSRQYVSDFVDGHAWAMPVVAETYDGPANDINGRHITEQHALDAIESATSGLPAEGNVGGGAGMMTYEFKGGTGTSSRIVTIGENTWTVGTLVQSNFGARHQLSILGVPVGLEMPHEAPNPQANEPEQGSIIVVIGTDAPLLPNQLRRLAKRGALGIARTGSSGGHYSGDIILAFSVANERKTNRRGLEEPPV
;
A
#
# COMPACT_ATOMS: atom_id res chain seq x y z
N SER A 1 -6.32 14.29 2.18
CA SER A 1 -7.18 13.16 1.80
C SER A 1 -7.25 12.06 2.85
N VAL A 2 -6.17 11.73 3.57
CA VAL A 2 -6.15 10.67 4.61
C VAL A 2 -7.28 10.86 5.62
N GLY A 3 -7.48 12.06 6.17
CA GLY A 3 -8.53 12.32 7.15
C GLY A 3 -9.95 12.09 6.61
N MET A 4 -10.21 12.49 5.36
CA MET A 4 -11.52 12.28 4.72
C MET A 4 -11.80 10.80 4.47
N VAL A 5 -10.82 10.06 3.93
CA VAL A 5 -10.97 8.63 3.67
C VAL A 5 -11.10 7.85 4.97
N HIS A 6 -10.31 8.19 6.01
CA HIS A 6 -10.45 7.56 7.33
C HIS A 6 -11.86 7.76 7.90
N HIS A 7 -12.39 8.98 7.84
CA HIS A 7 -13.76 9.30 8.30
C HIS A 7 -14.81 8.49 7.52
N ALA A 8 -14.72 8.47 6.20
CA ALA A 8 -15.64 7.76 5.31
C ALA A 8 -15.66 6.25 5.60
N VAL A 9 -14.48 5.62 5.69
CA VAL A 9 -14.36 4.18 5.97
C VAL A 9 -14.88 3.85 7.37
N THR A 10 -14.58 4.67 8.37
CA THR A 10 -15.13 4.50 9.74
C THR A 10 -16.66 4.54 9.73
N GLY A 11 -17.25 5.51 9.03
CA GLY A 11 -18.70 5.63 8.89
C GLY A 11 -19.32 4.44 8.14
N TRP A 12 -18.68 3.98 7.07
CA TRP A 12 -19.10 2.79 6.33
C TRP A 12 -19.07 1.55 7.22
N MET A 13 -17.97 1.29 7.94
CA MET A 13 -17.86 0.16 8.88
C MET A 13 -18.93 0.19 9.94
N SER A 14 -19.21 1.35 10.53
CA SER A 14 -20.26 1.50 11.56
C SER A 14 -21.65 1.16 11.04
N ARG A 15 -21.93 1.48 9.78
CA ARG A 15 -23.21 1.12 9.13
C ARG A 15 -23.28 -0.35 8.73
N GLN A 16 -22.15 -0.91 8.28
CA GLN A 16 -22.09 -2.28 7.78
C GLN A 16 -22.14 -3.31 8.92
N TYR A 17 -21.52 -3.00 10.05
CA TYR A 17 -21.35 -3.90 11.20
C TYR A 17 -22.04 -3.37 12.46
N VAL A 18 -23.31 -2.93 12.33
CA VAL A 18 -24.07 -2.26 13.40
C VAL A 18 -24.06 -3.03 14.71
N SER A 19 -24.26 -4.36 14.66
CA SER A 19 -24.29 -5.19 15.86
C SER A 19 -22.97 -5.20 16.61
N ASP A 20 -21.87 -5.21 15.91
CA ASP A 20 -20.53 -5.21 16.52
C ASP A 20 -20.24 -3.86 17.18
N PHE A 21 -20.64 -2.77 16.53
CA PHE A 21 -20.40 -1.41 17.04
C PHE A 21 -21.32 -1.02 18.19
N VAL A 22 -22.60 -1.38 18.13
CA VAL A 22 -23.59 -1.01 19.16
C VAL A 22 -23.56 -1.98 20.34
N ASP A 23 -23.66 -3.28 20.05
CA ASP A 23 -23.76 -4.30 21.10
C ASP A 23 -22.38 -4.78 21.59
N GLY A 24 -21.41 -4.81 20.70
CA GLY A 24 -20.06 -5.32 20.97
C GLY A 24 -19.07 -4.24 21.40
N HIS A 25 -19.46 -2.95 21.43
CA HIS A 25 -18.58 -1.81 21.71
C HIS A 25 -17.32 -1.79 20.85
N ALA A 26 -17.41 -2.30 19.61
CA ALA A 26 -16.31 -2.26 18.66
C ALA A 26 -16.04 -0.82 18.19
N TRP A 27 -14.84 -0.58 17.71
CA TRP A 27 -14.48 0.67 17.03
C TRP A 27 -13.67 0.38 15.78
N ALA A 28 -13.73 1.27 14.80
CA ALA A 28 -12.98 1.15 13.57
C ALA A 28 -11.70 2.00 13.62
N MET A 29 -10.60 1.38 13.21
CA MET A 29 -9.29 2.02 13.04
C MET A 29 -8.75 1.69 11.65
N PRO A 30 -9.35 2.22 10.57
CA PRO A 30 -8.88 1.95 9.22
C PRO A 30 -7.47 2.49 9.02
N VAL A 31 -6.65 1.73 8.32
CA VAL A 31 -5.31 2.17 7.92
C VAL A 31 -5.42 2.88 6.57
N VAL A 32 -5.20 4.18 6.58
CA VAL A 32 -5.22 5.01 5.37
C VAL A 32 -3.85 5.65 5.21
N ALA A 33 -3.29 5.54 4.02
CA ALA A 33 -2.01 6.12 3.69
C ALA A 33 -2.06 6.79 2.31
N GLU A 34 -1.19 7.77 2.09
CA GLU A 34 -1.05 8.47 0.82
C GLU A 34 0.43 8.72 0.52
N THR A 35 0.74 8.96 -0.74
CA THR A 35 2.03 9.43 -1.22
C THR A 35 1.87 10.85 -1.77
N TYR A 36 2.95 11.65 -1.72
CA TYR A 36 2.92 13.04 -2.12
C TYR A 36 2.96 13.18 -3.65
N ASP A 37 1.96 13.84 -4.21
CA ASP A 37 1.82 14.08 -5.66
C ASP A 37 1.66 15.57 -6.03
N GLY A 38 2.09 16.46 -5.13
CA GLY A 38 1.99 17.91 -5.28
C GLY A 38 2.53 18.48 -6.60
N PRO A 39 3.59 17.92 -7.22
CA PRO A 39 4.04 18.38 -8.53
C PRO A 39 3.02 18.16 -9.67
N ALA A 40 2.14 17.18 -9.54
CA ALA A 40 1.19 16.80 -10.58
C ALA A 40 -0.27 17.16 -10.24
N ASN A 41 -0.59 17.39 -8.97
CA ASN A 41 -1.95 17.59 -8.49
C ASN A 41 -2.06 18.77 -7.51
N ASP A 42 -3.23 19.40 -7.46
CA ASP A 42 -3.59 20.35 -6.42
C ASP A 42 -3.98 19.61 -5.13
N ILE A 43 -2.99 19.23 -4.32
CA ILE A 43 -3.17 18.48 -3.08
C ILE A 43 -3.96 19.25 -2.01
N ASN A 44 -4.03 20.57 -2.10
CA ASN A 44 -4.73 21.43 -1.15
C ASN A 44 -6.19 21.71 -1.55
N GLY A 45 -6.60 21.34 -2.76
CA GLY A 45 -7.94 21.55 -3.28
C GLY A 45 -9.03 20.68 -2.62
N ARG A 46 -8.65 19.75 -1.74
CA ARG A 46 -9.57 18.84 -1.03
C ARG A 46 -10.54 18.10 -1.94
N HIS A 47 -10.03 17.63 -3.07
CA HIS A 47 -10.82 16.96 -4.11
C HIS A 47 -11.39 15.61 -3.70
N ILE A 48 -10.77 14.94 -2.70
CA ILE A 48 -11.24 13.63 -2.21
C ILE A 48 -12.42 13.84 -1.25
N THR A 49 -13.54 13.22 -1.59
CA THR A 49 -14.78 13.23 -0.84
C THR A 49 -15.07 11.86 -0.20
N GLU A 50 -16.06 11.81 0.69
CA GLU A 50 -16.55 10.54 1.26
C GLU A 50 -17.00 9.58 0.14
N GLN A 51 -17.69 10.09 -0.88
CA GLN A 51 -18.19 9.25 -1.97
C GLN A 51 -17.08 8.51 -2.72
N HIS A 52 -15.92 9.13 -2.95
CA HIS A 52 -14.79 8.46 -3.57
C HIS A 52 -14.32 7.22 -2.78
N ALA A 53 -14.34 7.30 -1.44
CA ALA A 53 -13.97 6.18 -0.60
C ALA A 53 -15.03 5.07 -0.64
N LEU A 54 -16.31 5.44 -0.62
CA LEU A 54 -17.43 4.50 -0.72
C LEU A 54 -17.44 3.79 -2.08
N ASP A 55 -17.29 4.54 -3.17
CA ASP A 55 -17.22 3.99 -4.52
C ASP A 55 -16.06 2.99 -4.67
N ALA A 56 -14.90 3.30 -4.07
CA ALA A 56 -13.75 2.39 -4.08
C ALA A 56 -14.02 1.08 -3.35
N ILE A 57 -14.75 1.11 -2.22
CA ILE A 57 -15.13 -0.09 -1.47
C ILE A 57 -16.17 -0.89 -2.25
N GLU A 58 -17.21 -0.23 -2.75
CA GLU A 58 -18.36 -0.87 -3.42
C GLU A 58 -18.01 -1.44 -4.79
N SER A 59 -17.08 -0.80 -5.51
CA SER A 59 -16.60 -1.27 -6.82
C SER A 59 -15.46 -2.29 -6.73
N ALA A 60 -14.98 -2.62 -5.52
CA ALA A 60 -13.88 -3.56 -5.35
C ALA A 60 -14.25 -4.95 -5.89
N THR A 61 -13.42 -5.49 -6.76
CA THR A 61 -13.60 -6.81 -7.37
C THR A 61 -12.32 -7.63 -7.25
N SER A 62 -12.49 -8.96 -7.27
CA SER A 62 -11.34 -9.86 -7.36
C SER A 62 -10.79 -9.89 -8.79
N GLY A 63 -9.52 -10.23 -8.94
CA GLY A 63 -8.85 -10.32 -10.23
C GLY A 63 -7.65 -9.36 -10.33
N LEU A 64 -7.23 -9.08 -11.56
CA LEU A 64 -6.13 -8.14 -11.83
C LEU A 64 -6.64 -6.70 -11.72
N PRO A 65 -6.12 -5.90 -10.80
CA PRO A 65 -6.46 -4.48 -10.75
C PRO A 65 -5.80 -3.72 -11.90
N ALA A 66 -6.32 -2.54 -12.20
CA ALA A 66 -5.65 -1.62 -13.10
C ALA A 66 -4.32 -1.15 -12.49
N GLU A 67 -3.28 -1.06 -13.31
CA GLU A 67 -1.92 -0.66 -12.91
C GLU A 67 -1.46 0.62 -13.61
N GLY A 68 -0.37 1.20 -13.12
CA GLY A 68 0.21 2.43 -13.66
C GLY A 68 -0.45 3.68 -13.06
N ASN A 69 -0.76 4.66 -13.92
CA ASN A 69 -1.29 5.96 -13.51
C ASN A 69 -2.80 5.92 -13.26
N VAL A 70 -3.23 5.12 -12.32
CA VAL A 70 -4.65 4.92 -11.97
C VAL A 70 -4.88 5.22 -10.48
N GLY A 71 -6.04 5.77 -10.16
CA GLY A 71 -6.41 6.08 -8.78
C GLY A 71 -5.33 6.90 -8.06
N GLY A 72 -4.92 6.47 -6.89
CA GLY A 72 -3.84 7.09 -6.12
C GLY A 72 -2.48 7.10 -6.82
N GLY A 73 -2.27 6.28 -7.85
CA GLY A 73 -1.07 6.26 -8.67
C GLY A 73 -0.99 7.33 -9.76
N ALA A 74 -2.09 8.09 -9.99
CA ALA A 74 -2.18 9.00 -11.14
C ALA A 74 -1.12 10.12 -11.16
N GLY A 75 -0.76 10.65 -9.99
CA GLY A 75 0.25 11.70 -9.84
C GLY A 75 1.64 11.24 -9.44
N MET A 76 1.87 9.92 -9.37
CA MET A 76 3.09 9.33 -8.85
C MET A 76 4.23 9.31 -9.87
N MET A 77 5.44 9.50 -9.35
CA MET A 77 6.68 9.39 -10.10
C MET A 77 7.61 8.37 -9.43
N THR A 78 8.20 7.48 -10.22
CA THR A 78 9.13 6.47 -9.72
C THR A 78 10.39 6.50 -10.56
N TYR A 79 11.54 6.73 -9.92
CA TYR A 79 12.81 6.94 -10.61
C TYR A 79 12.73 8.04 -11.70
N GLU A 80 11.97 9.10 -11.42
CA GLU A 80 11.70 10.23 -12.32
C GLU A 80 10.91 9.85 -13.60
N PHE A 81 10.36 8.66 -13.64
CA PHE A 81 9.38 8.27 -14.66
C PHE A 81 7.97 8.36 -14.08
N LYS A 82 6.98 8.38 -14.96
CA LYS A 82 5.61 8.18 -14.53
C LYS A 82 5.50 6.83 -13.82
N GLY A 83 5.18 6.89 -12.52
CA GLY A 83 5.02 5.73 -11.66
C GLY A 83 3.55 5.37 -11.46
N GLY A 84 3.26 4.81 -10.32
CA GLY A 84 1.90 4.58 -9.89
C GLY A 84 1.66 3.26 -9.20
N THR A 85 0.50 2.66 -9.49
CA THR A 85 0.05 1.41 -8.88
C THR A 85 0.66 0.21 -9.60
N GLY A 86 1.17 -0.75 -8.83
CA GLY A 86 1.64 -2.03 -9.34
C GLY A 86 1.22 -3.17 -8.43
N THR A 87 1.07 -4.37 -8.97
CA THR A 87 0.71 -5.55 -8.21
C THR A 87 1.53 -6.76 -8.60
N SER A 88 1.65 -7.70 -7.69
CA SER A 88 2.24 -9.00 -7.97
C SER A 88 1.73 -10.04 -6.97
N SER A 89 1.63 -11.28 -7.38
CA SER A 89 1.30 -12.38 -6.48
C SER A 89 2.17 -13.60 -6.72
N ARG A 90 2.28 -14.43 -5.70
CA ARG A 90 2.99 -15.71 -5.74
C ARG A 90 2.25 -16.74 -4.93
N ILE A 91 2.26 -17.96 -5.45
CA ILE A 91 1.86 -19.15 -4.71
C ILE A 91 3.12 -19.71 -4.02
N VAL A 92 3.02 -19.95 -2.73
CA VAL A 92 4.11 -20.47 -1.89
C VAL A 92 3.67 -21.77 -1.26
N THR A 93 4.40 -22.84 -1.51
CA THR A 93 4.15 -24.16 -0.90
C THR A 93 5.15 -24.40 0.23
N ILE A 94 4.64 -24.71 1.43
CA ILE A 94 5.43 -25.02 2.61
C ILE A 94 4.91 -26.34 3.19
N GLY A 95 5.69 -27.40 3.09
CA GLY A 95 5.23 -28.75 3.39
C GLY A 95 4.10 -29.16 2.43
N GLU A 96 2.97 -29.57 2.99
CA GLU A 96 1.77 -29.97 2.23
C GLU A 96 0.80 -28.80 1.99
N ASN A 97 1.07 -27.64 2.57
CA ASN A 97 0.18 -26.48 2.49
C ASN A 97 0.65 -25.49 1.41
N THR A 98 -0.31 -24.91 0.72
CA THR A 98 -0.09 -23.92 -0.33
C THR A 98 -0.83 -22.63 0.02
N TRP A 99 -0.10 -21.51 -0.07
CA TRP A 99 -0.57 -20.20 0.31
C TRP A 99 -0.35 -19.20 -0.82
N THR A 100 -1.19 -18.17 -0.87
CA THR A 100 -0.99 -17.04 -1.77
C THR A 100 -0.42 -15.86 -1.01
N VAL A 101 0.53 -15.17 -1.60
CA VAL A 101 1.00 -13.85 -1.15
C VAL A 101 0.78 -12.88 -2.29
N GLY A 102 -0.06 -11.88 -2.06
CA GLY A 102 -0.34 -10.78 -2.98
C GLY A 102 0.27 -9.49 -2.46
N THR A 103 0.74 -8.64 -3.36
CA THR A 103 1.31 -7.33 -3.03
C THR A 103 0.73 -6.28 -3.94
N LEU A 104 0.28 -5.17 -3.36
CA LEU A 104 -0.07 -3.94 -4.06
C LEU A 104 0.92 -2.86 -3.63
N VAL A 105 1.38 -2.09 -4.60
CA VAL A 105 2.35 -1.01 -4.40
C VAL A 105 1.79 0.27 -5.01
N GLN A 106 1.89 1.37 -4.28
CA GLN A 106 1.80 2.72 -4.81
C GLN A 106 3.18 3.35 -4.69
N SER A 107 3.89 3.46 -5.82
CA SER A 107 5.28 3.87 -5.85
C SER A 107 5.44 5.33 -6.27
N ASN A 108 6.20 6.08 -5.46
CA ASN A 108 6.50 7.49 -5.67
C ASN A 108 7.89 7.82 -5.07
N PHE A 109 8.95 7.20 -5.59
CA PHE A 109 10.27 7.29 -4.98
C PHE A 109 11.40 7.10 -6.01
N GLY A 110 12.61 7.39 -5.59
CA GLY A 110 13.86 7.08 -6.30
C GLY A 110 14.29 8.12 -7.32
N ALA A 111 15.58 8.31 -7.42
CA ALA A 111 16.21 9.12 -8.45
C ALA A 111 16.60 8.23 -9.65
N ARG A 112 16.56 8.77 -10.87
CA ARG A 112 16.78 8.01 -12.12
C ARG A 112 18.06 7.20 -12.11
N HIS A 113 19.17 7.78 -11.67
CA HIS A 113 20.47 7.10 -11.65
C HIS A 113 20.52 5.87 -10.72
N GLN A 114 19.58 5.76 -9.78
CA GLN A 114 19.49 4.62 -8.86
C GLN A 114 18.78 3.41 -9.49
N LEU A 115 17.98 3.61 -10.54
CA LEU A 115 17.13 2.56 -11.10
C LEU A 115 17.94 1.33 -11.50
N SER A 116 17.57 0.21 -10.90
CA SER A 116 18.08 -1.13 -11.22
C SER A 116 16.94 -2.06 -11.63
N ILE A 117 17.10 -2.72 -12.76
CA ILE A 117 16.13 -3.71 -13.26
C ILE A 117 16.82 -5.07 -13.34
N LEU A 118 16.35 -6.01 -12.54
CA LEU A 118 16.93 -7.36 -12.43
C LEU A 118 18.45 -7.38 -12.16
N GLY A 119 18.94 -6.38 -11.43
CA GLY A 119 20.36 -6.24 -11.07
C GLY A 119 21.19 -5.46 -12.10
N VAL A 120 20.60 -5.04 -13.22
CA VAL A 120 21.25 -4.17 -14.21
C VAL A 120 21.02 -2.71 -13.82
N PRO A 121 22.06 -1.88 -13.61
CA PRO A 121 21.92 -0.49 -13.20
C PRO A 121 21.53 0.41 -14.40
N VAL A 122 20.36 0.18 -14.96
CA VAL A 122 19.88 0.85 -16.18
C VAL A 122 19.78 2.37 -16.04
N GLY A 123 19.58 2.86 -14.82
CA GLY A 123 19.52 4.28 -14.54
C GLY A 123 20.82 5.04 -14.82
N LEU A 124 21.97 4.36 -14.78
CA LEU A 124 23.27 4.95 -15.15
C LEU A 124 23.48 5.03 -16.66
N GLU A 125 22.80 4.17 -17.42
CA GLU A 125 22.89 4.10 -18.88
C GLU A 125 21.89 5.03 -19.59
N MET A 126 20.91 5.55 -18.82
CA MET A 126 19.87 6.40 -19.40
C MET A 126 20.33 7.86 -19.48
N PRO A 127 20.15 8.52 -20.62
CA PRO A 127 20.50 9.93 -20.74
C PRO A 127 19.70 10.80 -19.77
N HIS A 128 20.37 11.73 -19.13
CA HIS A 128 19.78 12.70 -18.21
C HIS A 128 19.00 13.83 -18.94
N GLU A 129 18.32 13.51 -20.01
CA GLU A 129 17.42 14.44 -20.69
C GLU A 129 16.08 14.56 -19.94
N ALA A 130 16.14 14.71 -18.64
CA ALA A 130 14.92 14.95 -17.93
C ALA A 130 14.79 16.43 -17.60
N PRO A 131 13.70 17.05 -17.96
CA PRO A 131 13.34 18.36 -17.47
C PRO A 131 12.79 18.25 -16.03
N ASN A 132 13.49 17.54 -15.16
CA ASN A 132 13.12 17.57 -13.75
C ASN A 132 13.97 18.63 -13.04
N PRO A 133 13.39 19.79 -12.69
CA PRO A 133 14.09 20.82 -11.93
C PRO A 133 14.62 20.33 -10.58
N GLN A 134 14.14 19.18 -10.12
CA GLN A 134 14.49 18.58 -8.83
C GLN A 134 15.56 17.47 -8.94
N ALA A 135 16.13 17.24 -10.12
CA ALA A 135 17.14 16.18 -10.33
C ALA A 135 18.39 16.30 -9.45
N ASN A 136 18.64 17.48 -8.85
CA ASN A 136 19.74 17.75 -7.93
C ASN A 136 19.30 17.85 -6.46
N GLU A 137 18.02 17.66 -6.16
CA GLU A 137 17.55 17.66 -4.79
C GLU A 137 17.70 16.27 -4.16
N PRO A 138 17.83 16.21 -2.81
CA PRO A 138 17.81 14.93 -2.11
C PRO A 138 16.57 14.14 -2.49
N GLU A 139 16.73 12.82 -2.63
CA GLU A 139 15.61 11.90 -2.93
C GLU A 139 14.42 12.22 -2.01
N GLN A 140 13.36 12.72 -2.60
CA GLN A 140 12.09 12.96 -1.93
C GLN A 140 11.08 12.00 -2.52
N GLY A 141 10.40 11.29 -1.68
CA GLY A 141 9.40 10.37 -2.17
C GLY A 141 8.94 9.42 -1.08
N SER A 142 8.05 8.54 -1.45
CA SER A 142 7.49 7.54 -0.53
C SER A 142 6.93 6.38 -1.33
N ILE A 143 6.81 5.24 -0.67
CA ILE A 143 6.15 4.08 -1.24
C ILE A 143 5.19 3.51 -0.22
N ILE A 144 4.02 3.11 -0.68
CA ILE A 144 3.08 2.32 0.10
C ILE A 144 3.08 0.91 -0.47
N VAL A 145 3.32 -0.07 0.40
CA VAL A 145 3.27 -1.48 0.06
C VAL A 145 2.27 -2.18 0.97
N VAL A 146 1.27 -2.79 0.37
CA VAL A 146 0.27 -3.60 1.08
C VAL A 146 0.46 -5.05 0.67
N ILE A 147 0.73 -5.92 1.65
CA ILE A 147 0.97 -7.35 1.44
C ILE A 147 -0.17 -8.12 2.08
N GLY A 148 -0.95 -8.84 1.28
CA GLY A 148 -2.01 -9.73 1.73
C GLY A 148 -1.62 -11.20 1.58
N THR A 149 -2.10 -12.05 2.49
CA THR A 149 -1.90 -13.50 2.39
C THR A 149 -3.09 -14.26 2.99
N ASP A 150 -3.33 -15.46 2.52
CA ASP A 150 -4.23 -16.45 3.10
C ASP A 150 -3.52 -17.42 4.06
N ALA A 151 -2.22 -17.27 4.28
CA ALA A 151 -1.50 -18.01 5.31
C ALA A 151 -1.88 -17.52 6.72
N PRO A 152 -2.10 -18.42 7.70
CA PRO A 152 -2.50 -18.07 9.07
C PRO A 152 -1.31 -17.54 9.89
N LEU A 153 -0.80 -16.38 9.49
CA LEU A 153 0.38 -15.77 10.11
C LEU A 153 0.00 -14.95 11.34
N LEU A 154 0.76 -15.12 12.41
CA LEU A 154 0.67 -14.30 13.63
C LEU A 154 1.15 -12.86 13.39
N PRO A 155 0.77 -11.89 14.23
CA PRO A 155 1.17 -10.49 14.07
C PRO A 155 2.68 -10.26 13.96
N ASN A 156 3.49 -11.01 14.71
CA ASN A 156 4.96 -10.93 14.64
C ASN A 156 5.51 -11.50 13.31
N GLN A 157 4.87 -12.52 12.74
CA GLN A 157 5.21 -13.09 11.43
C GLN A 157 4.81 -12.14 10.30
N LEU A 158 3.62 -11.53 10.38
CA LEU A 158 3.18 -10.47 9.44
C LEU A 158 4.14 -9.28 9.46
N ARG A 159 4.60 -8.85 10.64
CA ARG A 159 5.63 -7.80 10.75
C ARG A 159 6.93 -8.20 10.04
N ARG A 160 7.35 -9.46 10.16
CA ARG A 160 8.53 -9.97 9.46
C ARG A 160 8.31 -10.03 7.95
N LEU A 161 7.10 -10.37 7.50
CA LEU A 161 6.73 -10.36 6.09
C LEU A 161 6.79 -8.93 5.54
N ALA A 162 6.17 -7.95 6.23
CA ALA A 162 6.21 -6.54 5.86
C ALA A 162 7.66 -6.03 5.70
N LYS A 163 8.56 -6.35 6.63
CA LYS A 163 9.98 -5.96 6.53
C LYS A 163 10.69 -6.47 5.27
N ARG A 164 10.20 -7.54 4.63
CA ARG A 164 10.76 -8.04 3.38
C ARG A 164 10.44 -7.15 2.18
N GLY A 165 9.38 -6.35 2.26
CA GLY A 165 9.08 -5.35 1.26
C GLY A 165 10.23 -4.36 1.04
N ALA A 166 10.91 -3.92 2.10
CA ALA A 166 12.09 -3.06 1.99
C ALA A 166 13.22 -3.68 1.17
N LEU A 167 13.42 -5.00 1.26
CA LEU A 167 14.42 -5.69 0.43
C LEU A 167 14.01 -5.71 -1.06
N GLY A 168 12.70 -5.82 -1.34
CA GLY A 168 12.17 -5.71 -2.70
C GLY A 168 12.43 -4.32 -3.29
N ILE A 169 12.14 -3.28 -2.52
CA ILE A 169 12.38 -1.88 -2.90
C ILE A 169 13.88 -1.65 -3.16
N ALA A 170 14.75 -2.06 -2.26
CA ALA A 170 16.20 -1.91 -2.41
C ALA A 170 16.74 -2.60 -3.68
N ARG A 171 16.14 -3.71 -4.11
CA ARG A 171 16.52 -4.42 -5.35
C ARG A 171 16.19 -3.65 -6.63
N THR A 172 15.30 -2.65 -6.55
CA THR A 172 15.02 -1.76 -7.67
C THR A 172 15.95 -0.56 -7.72
N GLY A 173 16.85 -0.43 -6.73
CA GLY A 173 17.91 0.56 -6.68
C GLY A 173 17.75 1.63 -5.60
N SER A 174 16.60 1.70 -4.93
CA SER A 174 16.41 2.68 -3.85
C SER A 174 17.35 2.42 -2.67
N SER A 175 17.94 3.48 -2.16
CA SER A 175 18.76 3.46 -0.94
C SER A 175 17.93 3.64 0.34
N GLY A 176 16.61 3.86 0.23
CA GLY A 176 15.77 4.21 1.37
C GLY A 176 16.11 5.60 1.89
N GLY A 177 15.96 6.62 1.05
CA GLY A 177 16.37 8.00 1.33
C GLY A 177 15.77 8.55 2.64
N HIS A 178 16.51 9.44 3.29
CA HIS A 178 16.17 9.98 4.62
C HIS A 178 14.82 10.74 4.65
N TYR A 179 14.42 11.31 3.53
CA TYR A 179 13.15 12.04 3.38
C TYR A 179 12.00 11.16 2.84
N SER A 180 12.21 9.85 2.75
CA SER A 180 11.19 8.89 2.33
C SER A 180 10.26 8.54 3.49
N GLY A 181 8.94 8.57 3.25
CA GLY A 181 7.91 8.18 4.21
C GLY A 181 7.35 6.79 3.91
N ASP A 182 8.21 5.80 3.67
CA ASP A 182 7.82 4.45 3.26
C ASP A 182 6.94 3.76 4.30
N ILE A 183 5.82 3.21 3.84
CA ILE A 183 4.88 2.47 4.67
C ILE A 183 4.68 1.09 4.08
N ILE A 184 4.97 0.06 4.87
CA ILE A 184 4.77 -1.32 4.47
C ILE A 184 3.86 -2.01 5.47
N LEU A 185 2.69 -2.46 4.99
CA LEU A 185 1.67 -3.16 5.76
C LEU A 185 1.58 -4.61 5.29
N ALA A 186 1.40 -5.54 6.23
CA ALA A 186 1.04 -6.92 5.91
C ALA A 186 -0.17 -7.37 6.75
N PHE A 187 -1.07 -8.11 6.12
CA PHE A 187 -2.22 -8.70 6.79
C PHE A 187 -2.51 -10.12 6.30
N SER A 188 -3.22 -10.90 7.10
CA SER A 188 -3.73 -12.22 6.74
C SER A 188 -5.24 -12.23 6.77
N VAL A 189 -5.85 -12.85 5.78
CA VAL A 189 -7.30 -13.11 5.72
C VAL A 189 -7.69 -14.44 6.38
N ALA A 190 -6.71 -15.26 6.80
CA ALA A 190 -6.97 -16.55 7.44
C ALA A 190 -7.33 -16.44 8.94
N ASN A 191 -7.02 -15.31 9.58
CA ASN A 191 -7.20 -15.12 11.02
C ASN A 191 -8.48 -14.31 11.31
N GLU A 192 -9.59 -14.72 10.74
CA GLU A 192 -10.89 -14.12 11.05
C GLU A 192 -11.21 -14.33 12.54
N ARG A 193 -11.42 -13.24 13.25
CA ARG A 193 -11.95 -13.30 14.62
C ARG A 193 -13.46 -13.37 14.55
N LYS A 194 -14.04 -14.42 15.11
CA LYS A 194 -15.46 -14.43 15.40
C LYS A 194 -15.67 -13.63 16.68
N THR A 195 -16.18 -12.41 16.57
CA THR A 195 -16.60 -11.63 17.72
C THR A 195 -17.84 -12.28 18.33
N ASN A 196 -17.73 -12.77 19.57
CA ASN A 196 -18.90 -13.07 20.36
C ASN A 196 -19.37 -11.80 21.08
N ARG A 197 -20.61 -11.78 21.58
CA ARG A 197 -21.22 -10.66 22.31
C ARG A 197 -20.47 -10.18 23.56
N ARG A 198 -19.32 -10.77 23.89
CA ARG A 198 -18.47 -10.41 25.06
C ARG A 198 -17.06 -9.98 24.66
N GLY A 199 -16.78 -9.84 23.38
CA GLY A 199 -15.62 -9.09 22.88
C GLY A 199 -14.25 -9.72 23.00
N LEU A 200 -14.13 -10.93 23.54
CA LEU A 200 -12.84 -11.60 23.67
C LEU A 200 -13.02 -13.09 23.41
N GLU A 201 -12.85 -13.52 22.17
CA GLU A 201 -12.53 -14.92 21.90
C GLU A 201 -11.03 -15.10 21.76
N GLU A 202 -10.58 -16.27 22.24
CA GLU A 202 -9.19 -16.68 22.18
C GLU A 202 -8.68 -16.65 20.74
N PRO A 203 -7.42 -16.24 20.53
CA PRO A 203 -6.82 -16.30 19.20
C PRO A 203 -6.84 -17.75 18.72
N PRO A 204 -7.12 -18.02 17.45
CA PRO A 204 -6.95 -19.35 16.88
C PRO A 204 -5.50 -19.80 17.11
N VAL A 205 -5.37 -21.02 17.63
CA VAL A 205 -4.10 -21.66 17.95
C VAL A 205 -3.40 -22.07 16.67
#